data_eff093dc9b49f84db6cf4ffd5d043fab
#
_entry.id   eff093dc9b49f84db6cf4ffd5d043fab
#
_cell.length_a   1.000
_cell.length_b   1.000
_cell.length_c   1.000
_cell.angle_alpha   90.00
_cell.angle_beta   90.00
_cell.angle_gamma   90.00
#
_symmetry.space_group_name_H-M   'P 1'
#
loop_
_entity.id
_entity.type
_entity.pdbx_description
1 polymer ?
#
loop_
_entity_poly.entity_id
_entity_poly.type
_entity_poly.pdbx_seq_one_letter_code
_entity_poly.pdbx_strand_id
1 'polypeptide(L)'
;SVVAFAVNHRFPTVSPHVLSVGFGIVGATFGRIEESWRPGLRWSAKRVLRGGIVVLGFRLSLRELGHLGPRVLVAVVVVVALTFFGTRWLARMMGLPSGLGLLLATGYSICGASAIAAMEPFSDASEEEVAYSIALVTLCGTLAIVVLPPLGTLMGLSPHDFGAWVGASVHDVGQVVAAASTHGEEALKVATIVKLVRVALLAPLLATIANFVTSRVMLKVARQHDSITIEADARHLMTDVWTSVAVIAGVILVATTG
;
A
#
# COMPACT_ATOMS: atom_id res chain seq x y z
N SER A 1 3.00 22.55 -1.79
CA SER A 1 3.62 23.77 -1.28
C SER A 1 3.07 25.00 -2.01
N VAL A 2 3.07 26.17 -1.35
CA VAL A 2 2.59 27.45 -1.92
C VAL A 2 3.32 27.76 -3.24
N VAL A 3 4.62 27.50 -3.29
CA VAL A 3 5.46 27.68 -4.49
C VAL A 3 4.98 26.83 -5.66
N ALA A 4 4.62 25.57 -5.45
CA ALA A 4 4.11 24.69 -6.52
C ALA A 4 2.77 25.19 -7.07
N PHE A 5 1.90 25.74 -6.25
CA PHE A 5 0.65 26.38 -6.69
C PHE A 5 0.91 27.67 -7.46
N ALA A 6 1.86 28.51 -7.02
CA ALA A 6 2.24 29.73 -7.72
C ALA A 6 2.84 29.42 -9.11
N VAL A 7 3.68 28.39 -9.21
CA VAL A 7 4.25 27.92 -10.48
C VAL A 7 3.16 27.35 -11.39
N ASN A 8 2.24 26.55 -10.87
CA ASN A 8 1.11 26.02 -11.64
C ASN A 8 0.21 27.14 -12.19
N HIS A 9 0.00 28.21 -11.42
CA HIS A 9 -0.78 29.37 -11.92
C HIS A 9 -0.13 30.03 -13.14
N ARG A 10 1.21 29.99 -13.23
CA ARG A 10 1.95 30.54 -14.39
C ARG A 10 2.12 29.52 -15.53
N PHE A 11 2.17 28.23 -15.21
CA PHE A 11 2.32 27.12 -16.14
C PHE A 11 1.26 26.04 -15.86
N PRO A 12 0.03 26.18 -16.37
CA PRO A 12 -1.10 25.29 -16.06
C PRO A 12 -0.89 23.82 -16.48
N THR A 13 0.05 23.58 -17.39
CA THR A 13 0.35 22.24 -17.92
C THR A 13 1.05 21.32 -16.91
N VAL A 14 1.61 21.88 -15.81
CA VAL A 14 2.35 21.10 -14.83
C VAL A 14 1.56 20.98 -13.53
N SER A 15 1.21 19.76 -13.15
CA SER A 15 0.46 19.48 -11.91
C SER A 15 1.17 20.04 -10.66
N PRO A 16 0.47 20.76 -9.76
CA PRO A 16 1.04 21.25 -8.50
C PRO A 16 1.59 20.14 -7.60
N HIS A 17 1.00 18.95 -7.71
CA HIS A 17 1.43 17.78 -6.92
C HIS A 17 2.80 17.27 -7.38
N VAL A 18 3.01 17.15 -8.69
CA VAL A 18 4.30 16.75 -9.29
C VAL A 18 5.38 17.76 -8.92
N LEU A 19 5.09 19.06 -9.05
CA LEU A 19 6.01 20.13 -8.64
C LEU A 19 6.35 20.06 -7.15
N SER A 20 5.36 19.81 -6.29
CA SER A 20 5.58 19.70 -4.84
C SER A 20 6.50 18.53 -4.49
N VAL A 21 6.33 17.38 -5.16
CA VAL A 21 7.21 16.22 -5.00
C VAL A 21 8.61 16.50 -5.54
N GLY A 22 8.72 17.09 -6.74
CA GLY A 22 9.99 17.49 -7.34
C GLY A 22 10.79 18.44 -6.45
N PHE A 23 10.16 19.51 -5.93
CA PHE A 23 10.78 20.41 -4.98
C PHE A 23 11.19 19.73 -3.66
N GLY A 24 10.37 18.75 -3.20
CA GLY A 24 10.72 17.94 -2.02
C GLY A 24 11.98 17.10 -2.25
N ILE A 25 12.08 16.43 -3.40
CA ILE A 25 13.25 15.62 -3.77
C ILE A 25 14.49 16.50 -3.92
N VAL A 26 14.41 17.58 -4.69
CA VAL A 26 15.53 18.51 -4.90
C VAL A 26 15.99 19.12 -3.56
N GLY A 27 15.04 19.56 -2.73
CA GLY A 27 15.34 20.09 -1.41
C GLY A 27 15.97 19.06 -0.47
N ALA A 28 15.56 17.80 -0.54
CA ALA A 28 16.14 16.73 0.27
C ALA A 28 17.54 16.28 -0.23
N THR A 29 17.77 16.34 -1.56
CA THR A 29 19.01 15.84 -2.18
C THR A 29 20.10 16.91 -2.17
N PHE A 30 19.76 18.15 -2.50
CA PHE A 30 20.72 19.24 -2.66
C PHE A 30 20.62 20.28 -1.54
N GLY A 31 19.50 20.34 -0.82
CA GLY A 31 19.31 21.22 0.32
C GLY A 31 19.91 20.60 1.58
N ARG A 32 20.71 21.38 2.32
CA ARG A 32 21.07 21.03 3.70
C ARG A 32 19.83 21.25 4.57
N ILE A 33 18.99 20.19 4.70
CA ILE A 33 17.87 20.21 5.66
C ILE A 33 18.51 20.24 7.05
N GLU A 34 18.44 21.39 7.69
CA GLU A 34 18.92 21.58 9.04
C GLU A 34 18.23 20.61 10.01
N GLU A 35 18.97 20.06 10.94
CA GLU A 35 18.43 19.07 11.90
C GLU A 35 17.22 19.58 12.68
N SER A 36 17.17 20.90 12.92
CA SER A 36 16.05 21.60 13.56
C SER A 36 14.71 21.44 12.83
N TRP A 37 14.70 21.21 11.52
CA TRP A 37 13.49 21.08 10.70
C TRP A 37 12.98 19.65 10.62
N ARG A 38 13.82 18.65 10.91
CA ARG A 38 13.48 17.23 10.83
C ARG A 38 12.27 16.83 11.69
N PRO A 39 12.10 17.32 12.95
CA PRO A 39 10.92 16.99 13.75
C PRO A 39 9.62 17.50 13.13
N GLY A 40 9.63 18.75 12.62
CA GLY A 40 8.48 19.37 11.95
C GLY A 40 8.09 18.65 10.66
N LEU A 41 9.09 18.26 9.83
CA LEU A 41 8.87 17.49 8.62
C LEU A 41 8.30 16.10 8.94
N ARG A 42 8.82 15.41 9.96
CA ARG A 42 8.29 14.11 10.43
C ARG A 42 6.87 14.25 10.97
N TRP A 43 6.59 15.30 11.73
CA TRP A 43 5.24 15.56 12.24
C TRP A 43 4.25 15.81 11.10
N SER A 44 4.62 16.65 10.12
CA SER A 44 3.80 16.93 8.93
C SER A 44 3.57 15.67 8.11
N ALA A 45 4.61 14.89 7.83
CA ALA A 45 4.48 13.63 7.09
C ALA A 45 3.60 12.59 7.81
N LYS A 46 3.62 12.56 9.16
CA LYS A 46 2.81 11.60 9.92
C LYS A 46 1.38 12.07 10.18
N ARG A 47 1.17 13.34 10.54
CA ARG A 47 -0.14 13.83 10.98
C ARG A 47 -0.92 14.57 9.91
N VAL A 48 -0.28 15.50 9.20
CA VAL A 48 -0.96 16.28 8.16
C VAL A 48 -1.32 15.38 6.97
N LEU A 49 -0.39 14.52 6.53
CA LEU A 49 -0.66 13.57 5.46
C LEU A 49 -1.78 12.58 5.84
N ARG A 50 -1.73 12.02 7.06
CA ARG A 50 -2.82 11.11 7.53
C ARG A 50 -4.15 11.83 7.62
N GLY A 51 -4.17 13.06 8.15
CA GLY A 51 -5.38 13.89 8.17
C GLY A 51 -5.93 14.14 6.76
N GLY A 52 -5.05 14.47 5.81
CA GLY A 52 -5.41 14.64 4.39
C GLY A 52 -6.00 13.36 3.78
N ILE A 53 -5.42 12.20 4.07
CA ILE A 53 -5.95 10.89 3.61
C ILE A 53 -7.33 10.61 4.21
N VAL A 54 -7.53 10.91 5.50
CA VAL A 54 -8.84 10.74 6.16
C VAL A 54 -9.89 11.65 5.52
N VAL A 55 -9.57 12.92 5.30
CA VAL A 55 -10.48 13.87 4.62
C VAL A 55 -10.77 13.43 3.19
N LEU A 56 -9.76 12.93 2.48
CA LEU A 56 -9.92 12.34 1.15
C LEU A 56 -10.84 11.12 1.20
N GLY A 57 -10.68 10.25 2.21
CA GLY A 57 -11.54 9.08 2.43
C GLY A 57 -12.99 9.45 2.71
N PHE A 58 -13.25 10.54 3.46
CA PHE A 58 -14.60 11.05 3.68
C PHE A 58 -15.24 11.65 2.41
N ARG A 59 -14.45 12.22 1.50
CA ARG A 59 -14.94 12.67 0.20
C ARG A 59 -15.32 11.52 -0.73
N LEU A 60 -14.66 10.37 -0.56
CA LEU A 60 -14.97 9.15 -1.28
C LEU A 60 -16.11 8.42 -0.55
N SER A 61 -17.33 8.76 -0.94
CA SER A 61 -18.54 8.14 -0.41
C SER A 61 -18.54 6.64 -0.67
N LEU A 62 -19.09 5.84 0.25
CA LEU A 62 -19.37 4.40 0.04
C LEU A 62 -20.17 4.15 -1.26
N ARG A 63 -20.89 5.16 -1.73
CA ARG A 63 -21.59 5.17 -3.02
C ARG A 63 -20.62 5.07 -4.21
N GLU A 64 -19.46 5.75 -4.16
CA GLU A 64 -18.45 5.70 -5.22
C GLU A 64 -17.69 4.36 -5.24
N LEU A 65 -17.50 3.74 -4.07
CA LEU A 65 -17.02 2.35 -3.96
C LEU A 65 -17.98 1.37 -4.64
N GLY A 66 -19.29 1.58 -4.49
CA GLY A 66 -20.31 0.79 -5.19
C GLY A 66 -20.30 0.96 -6.71
N HIS A 67 -19.88 2.11 -7.22
CA HIS A 67 -19.77 2.38 -8.67
C HIS A 67 -18.56 1.73 -9.33
N LEU A 68 -17.51 1.32 -8.57
CA LEU A 68 -16.38 0.57 -9.13
C LEU A 68 -16.78 -0.79 -9.68
N GLY A 69 -17.88 -1.32 -9.21
CA GLY A 69 -18.38 -2.65 -9.57
C GLY A 69 -17.53 -3.80 -8.99
N PRO A 70 -18.11 -5.00 -8.91
CA PRO A 70 -17.45 -6.16 -8.30
C PRO A 70 -16.18 -6.57 -9.05
N ARG A 71 -16.11 -6.35 -10.37
CA ARG A 71 -14.93 -6.70 -11.19
C ARG A 71 -13.66 -5.97 -10.76
N VAL A 72 -13.76 -4.67 -10.43
CA VAL A 72 -12.60 -3.87 -9.97
C VAL A 72 -12.17 -4.32 -8.58
N LEU A 73 -13.12 -4.60 -7.68
CA LEU A 73 -12.80 -5.12 -6.34
C LEU A 73 -12.04 -6.45 -6.42
N VAL A 74 -12.51 -7.37 -7.25
CA VAL A 74 -11.82 -8.63 -7.49
C VAL A 74 -10.44 -8.42 -8.10
N ALA A 75 -10.34 -7.56 -9.11
CA ALA A 75 -9.04 -7.24 -9.72
C ALA A 75 -8.04 -6.72 -8.67
N VAL A 76 -8.47 -5.84 -7.77
CA VAL A 76 -7.63 -5.34 -6.67
C VAL A 76 -7.19 -6.46 -5.73
N VAL A 77 -8.12 -7.33 -5.30
CA VAL A 77 -7.79 -8.48 -4.42
C VAL A 77 -6.81 -9.42 -5.11
N VAL A 78 -7.05 -9.74 -6.39
CA VAL A 78 -6.15 -10.60 -7.17
C VAL A 78 -4.77 -9.97 -7.32
N VAL A 79 -4.68 -8.68 -7.64
CA VAL A 79 -3.40 -7.97 -7.76
C VAL A 79 -2.66 -7.96 -6.41
N VAL A 80 -3.35 -7.70 -5.30
CA VAL A 80 -2.75 -7.74 -3.95
C VAL A 80 -2.22 -9.14 -3.65
N ALA A 81 -3.01 -10.19 -3.89
CA ALA A 81 -2.60 -11.57 -3.66
C ALA A 81 -1.41 -11.97 -4.54
N LEU A 82 -1.48 -11.72 -5.85
CA LEU A 82 -0.39 -12.03 -6.79
C LEU A 82 0.89 -11.29 -6.43
N THR A 83 0.79 -10.00 -6.07
CA THR A 83 1.96 -9.20 -5.67
C THR A 83 2.54 -9.74 -4.36
N PHE A 84 1.70 -10.03 -3.36
CA PHE A 84 2.16 -10.55 -2.07
C PHE A 84 2.86 -11.90 -2.21
N PHE A 85 2.20 -12.88 -2.81
CA PHE A 85 2.78 -14.21 -2.97
C PHE A 85 3.93 -14.24 -3.98
N GLY A 86 3.82 -13.47 -5.07
CA GLY A 86 4.87 -13.34 -6.08
C GLY A 86 6.15 -12.71 -5.52
N THR A 87 6.03 -11.61 -4.76
CA THR A 87 7.19 -10.98 -4.09
C THR A 87 7.80 -11.93 -3.06
N ARG A 88 6.97 -12.62 -2.28
CA ARG A 88 7.47 -13.58 -1.29
C ARG A 88 8.17 -14.79 -1.94
N TRP A 89 7.64 -15.27 -3.05
CA TRP A 89 8.27 -16.33 -3.83
C TRP A 89 9.61 -15.88 -4.43
N LEU A 90 9.64 -14.68 -5.03
CA LEU A 90 10.85 -14.09 -5.60
C LEU A 90 11.92 -13.85 -4.52
N ALA A 91 11.55 -13.32 -3.36
CA ALA A 91 12.44 -13.12 -2.24
C ALA A 91 13.11 -14.44 -1.79
N ARG A 92 12.32 -15.54 -1.74
CA ARG A 92 12.86 -16.87 -1.43
C ARG A 92 13.83 -17.37 -2.52
N MET A 93 13.50 -17.18 -3.79
CA MET A 93 14.40 -17.54 -4.89
C MET A 93 15.72 -16.78 -4.84
N MET A 94 15.70 -15.53 -4.41
CA MET A 94 16.88 -14.68 -4.23
C MET A 94 17.64 -14.98 -2.94
N GLY A 95 17.18 -15.93 -2.11
CA GLY A 95 17.84 -16.27 -0.84
C GLY A 95 17.70 -15.18 0.25
N LEU A 96 16.72 -14.27 0.13
CA LEU A 96 16.52 -13.22 1.13
C LEU A 96 15.97 -13.79 2.44
N PRO A 97 16.31 -13.18 3.60
CA PRO A 97 15.75 -13.56 4.89
C PRO A 97 14.21 -13.54 4.88
N SER A 98 13.59 -14.43 5.63
CA SER A 98 12.13 -14.59 5.62
C SER A 98 11.39 -13.34 6.11
N GLY A 99 11.96 -12.63 7.10
CA GLY A 99 11.44 -11.37 7.62
C GLY A 99 11.45 -10.28 6.57
N LEU A 100 12.60 -10.06 5.91
CA LEU A 100 12.74 -9.12 4.81
C LEU A 100 11.77 -9.42 3.67
N GLY A 101 11.68 -10.71 3.26
CA GLY A 101 10.75 -11.14 2.22
C GLY A 101 9.27 -10.90 2.58
N LEU A 102 8.90 -11.02 3.85
CA LEU A 102 7.56 -10.71 4.34
C LEU A 102 7.28 -9.20 4.30
N LEU A 103 8.21 -8.38 4.76
CA LEU A 103 8.08 -6.92 4.74
C LEU A 103 7.96 -6.37 3.32
N LEU A 104 8.82 -6.82 2.41
CA LEU A 104 8.76 -6.45 0.99
C LEU A 104 7.43 -6.87 0.37
N ALA A 105 7.00 -8.12 0.59
CA ALA A 105 5.72 -8.61 0.06
C ALA A 105 4.53 -7.76 0.53
N THR A 106 4.50 -7.40 1.82
CA THR A 106 3.44 -6.56 2.39
C THR A 106 3.52 -5.13 1.86
N GLY A 107 4.71 -4.55 1.80
CA GLY A 107 4.95 -3.20 1.30
C GLY A 107 4.52 -3.04 -0.16
N TYR A 108 4.96 -3.93 -1.03
CA TYR A 108 4.63 -3.89 -2.46
C TYR A 108 3.16 -4.20 -2.75
N SER A 109 2.53 -5.06 -1.97
CA SER A 109 1.13 -5.44 -2.24
C SER A 109 0.11 -4.41 -1.80
N ILE A 110 0.37 -3.58 -0.78
CA ILE A 110 -0.65 -2.72 -0.17
C ILE A 110 -0.32 -1.23 -0.29
N CYS A 111 0.41 -0.66 0.68
CA CYS A 111 0.60 0.79 0.77
C CYS A 111 2.03 1.22 1.14
N GLY A 112 3.02 0.44 0.79
CA GLY A 112 4.41 0.80 0.97
C GLY A 112 4.87 0.81 2.42
N ALA A 113 5.53 1.89 2.81
CA ALA A 113 6.15 2.04 4.13
C ALA A 113 5.16 1.86 5.31
N SER A 114 3.91 2.29 5.15
CA SER A 114 2.89 2.13 6.20
C SER A 114 2.53 0.66 6.43
N ALA A 115 2.48 -0.13 5.36
CA ALA A 115 2.22 -1.57 5.46
C ALA A 115 3.41 -2.32 6.05
N ILE A 116 4.65 -1.92 5.71
CA ILE A 116 5.88 -2.45 6.31
C ILE A 116 5.87 -2.18 7.81
N ALA A 117 5.63 -0.94 8.25
CA ALA A 117 5.60 -0.59 9.66
C ALA A 117 4.50 -1.31 10.46
N ALA A 118 3.37 -1.64 9.80
CA ALA A 118 2.31 -2.41 10.44
C ALA A 118 2.62 -3.91 10.52
N MET A 119 3.45 -4.43 9.60
CA MET A 119 3.85 -5.84 9.56
C MET A 119 5.11 -6.11 10.40
N GLU A 120 5.92 -5.12 10.67
CA GLU A 120 7.19 -5.23 11.42
C GLU A 120 7.06 -6.08 12.70
N PRO A 121 6.06 -5.86 13.60
CA PRO A 121 5.93 -6.63 14.82
C PRO A 121 5.65 -8.14 14.62
N PHE A 122 5.24 -8.53 13.42
CA PHE A 122 4.92 -9.92 13.03
C PHE A 122 6.01 -10.54 12.15
N SER A 123 7.11 -9.83 11.93
CA SER A 123 8.26 -10.27 11.16
C SER A 123 9.47 -10.47 12.07
N ASP A 124 10.29 -11.48 11.78
CA ASP A 124 11.59 -11.67 12.45
C ASP A 124 12.68 -10.82 11.77
N ALA A 125 12.31 -9.64 11.26
CA ALA A 125 13.21 -8.76 10.53
C ALA A 125 14.02 -7.86 11.49
N SER A 126 15.29 -7.64 11.18
CA SER A 126 16.13 -6.68 11.88
C SER A 126 15.74 -5.23 11.54
N GLU A 127 16.15 -4.26 12.37
CA GLU A 127 15.93 -2.84 12.09
C GLU A 127 16.51 -2.40 10.73
N GLU A 128 17.65 -2.98 10.34
CA GLU A 128 18.28 -2.73 9.04
C GLU A 128 17.42 -3.24 7.88
N GLU A 129 16.86 -4.43 8.02
CA GLU A 129 15.96 -5.02 7.01
C GLU A 129 14.66 -4.22 6.87
N VAL A 130 14.12 -3.71 7.98
CA VAL A 130 12.96 -2.78 7.97
C VAL A 130 13.31 -1.50 7.23
N ALA A 131 14.44 -0.87 7.56
CA ALA A 131 14.90 0.36 6.90
C ALA A 131 15.15 0.13 5.41
N TYR A 132 15.78 -0.97 5.03
CA TYR A 132 16.02 -1.37 3.65
C TYR A 132 14.70 -1.58 2.88
N SER A 133 13.75 -2.27 3.48
CA SER A 133 12.42 -2.50 2.88
C SER A 133 11.70 -1.18 2.59
N ILE A 134 11.71 -0.25 3.55
CA ILE A 134 11.09 1.08 3.39
C ILE A 134 11.80 1.87 2.28
N ALA A 135 13.13 1.86 2.25
CA ALA A 135 13.91 2.57 1.24
C ALA A 135 13.62 2.04 -0.18
N LEU A 136 13.60 0.71 -0.35
CA LEU A 136 13.37 0.07 -1.65
C LEU A 136 11.96 0.34 -2.19
N VAL A 137 10.93 0.19 -1.34
CA VAL A 137 9.54 0.46 -1.73
C VAL A 137 9.33 1.93 -2.06
N THR A 138 9.96 2.83 -1.30
CA THR A 138 9.90 4.28 -1.55
C THR A 138 10.59 4.65 -2.86
N LEU A 139 11.76 4.06 -3.13
CA LEU A 139 12.50 4.26 -4.39
C LEU A 139 11.68 3.82 -5.60
N CYS A 140 11.15 2.59 -5.57
CA CYS A 140 10.32 2.07 -6.67
C CYS A 140 9.08 2.92 -6.91
N GLY A 141 8.40 3.36 -5.83
CA GLY A 141 7.24 4.22 -5.95
C GLY A 141 7.58 5.63 -6.47
N THR A 142 8.77 6.16 -6.13
CA THR A 142 9.25 7.44 -6.66
C THR A 142 9.58 7.33 -8.15
N LEU A 143 10.22 6.24 -8.57
CA LEU A 143 10.45 5.95 -9.99
C LEU A 143 9.12 5.83 -10.75
N ALA A 144 8.11 5.23 -10.16
CA ALA A 144 6.79 5.11 -10.77
C ALA A 144 6.14 6.47 -11.09
N ILE A 145 6.37 7.53 -10.28
CA ILE A 145 5.87 8.89 -10.57
C ILE A 145 6.42 9.42 -11.89
N VAL A 146 7.67 9.07 -12.22
CA VAL A 146 8.35 9.55 -13.42
C VAL A 146 8.07 8.66 -14.62
N VAL A 147 8.01 7.35 -14.40
CA VAL A 147 7.96 6.33 -15.47
C VAL A 147 6.53 6.07 -15.96
N LEU A 148 5.54 6.00 -15.05
CA LEU A 148 4.17 5.61 -15.43
C LEU A 148 3.46 6.63 -16.31
N PRO A 149 3.56 7.96 -16.09
CA PRO A 149 2.84 8.93 -16.93
C PRO A 149 3.23 8.85 -18.40
N PRO A 150 4.52 8.89 -18.80
CA PRO A 150 4.86 8.76 -20.22
C PRO A 150 4.50 7.39 -20.80
N LEU A 151 4.58 6.30 -20.00
CA LEU A 151 4.13 4.99 -20.45
C LEU A 151 2.62 4.94 -20.67
N GLY A 152 1.81 5.54 -19.79
CA GLY A 152 0.36 5.64 -19.97
C GLY A 152 -0.02 6.37 -21.25
N THR A 153 0.68 7.47 -21.54
CA THR A 153 0.51 8.23 -22.78
C THR A 153 0.92 7.40 -24.00
N LEU A 154 2.06 6.73 -23.94
CA LEU A 154 2.56 5.88 -25.04
C LEU A 154 1.63 4.70 -25.34
N MET A 155 1.02 4.12 -24.30
CA MET A 155 0.05 3.03 -24.44
C MET A 155 -1.36 3.50 -24.85
N GLY A 156 -1.59 4.82 -24.92
CA GLY A 156 -2.89 5.39 -25.28
C GLY A 156 -3.99 5.10 -24.27
N LEU A 157 -3.64 4.97 -22.99
CA LEU A 157 -4.61 4.66 -21.94
C LEU A 157 -5.59 5.83 -21.74
N SER A 158 -6.87 5.49 -21.55
CA SER A 158 -7.85 6.47 -21.10
C SER A 158 -7.49 7.00 -19.70
N PRO A 159 -7.94 8.21 -19.29
CA PRO A 159 -7.73 8.72 -17.95
C PRO A 159 -8.22 7.74 -16.87
N HIS A 160 -9.35 7.07 -17.10
CA HIS A 160 -9.91 6.05 -16.23
C HIS A 160 -8.95 4.85 -16.08
N ASP A 161 -8.49 4.27 -17.19
CA ASP A 161 -7.63 3.08 -17.17
C ASP A 161 -6.25 3.40 -16.59
N PHE A 162 -5.70 4.57 -16.94
CA PHE A 162 -4.46 5.05 -16.35
C PHE A 162 -4.59 5.22 -14.83
N GLY A 163 -5.70 5.84 -14.38
CA GLY A 163 -5.99 5.97 -12.95
C GLY A 163 -6.08 4.63 -12.23
N ALA A 164 -6.81 3.67 -12.82
CA ALA A 164 -6.92 2.32 -12.28
C ALA A 164 -5.55 1.62 -12.21
N TRP A 165 -4.73 1.72 -13.26
CA TRP A 165 -3.39 1.16 -13.29
C TRP A 165 -2.47 1.78 -12.24
N VAL A 166 -2.41 3.11 -12.14
CA VAL A 166 -1.61 3.81 -11.12
C VAL A 166 -2.07 3.44 -9.70
N GLY A 167 -3.36 3.46 -9.43
CA GLY A 167 -3.91 3.07 -8.11
C GLY A 167 -3.60 1.64 -7.73
N ALA A 168 -3.60 0.72 -8.72
CA ALA A 168 -3.29 -0.69 -8.53
C ALA A 168 -1.79 -0.98 -8.42
N SER A 169 -0.90 -0.19 -9.02
CA SER A 169 0.54 -0.48 -9.09
C SER A 169 1.39 0.36 -8.13
N VAL A 170 1.10 1.63 -7.94
CA VAL A 170 1.91 2.53 -7.11
C VAL A 170 1.68 2.28 -5.62
N HIS A 171 2.72 2.41 -4.79
CA HIS A 171 2.70 1.91 -3.42
C HIS A 171 2.13 2.93 -2.42
N ASP A 172 2.62 4.16 -2.41
CA ASP A 172 2.20 5.20 -1.47
C ASP A 172 1.09 6.10 -2.05
N VAL A 173 0.16 6.56 -1.19
CA VAL A 173 -0.96 7.42 -1.62
C VAL A 173 -0.47 8.74 -2.19
N GLY A 174 0.58 9.34 -1.63
CA GLY A 174 1.16 10.58 -2.15
C GLY A 174 1.75 10.38 -3.54
N GLN A 175 2.40 9.25 -3.79
CA GLN A 175 2.95 8.87 -5.09
C GLN A 175 1.83 8.59 -6.11
N VAL A 176 0.73 7.96 -5.68
CA VAL A 176 -0.48 7.75 -6.52
C VAL A 176 -1.06 9.08 -6.96
N VAL A 177 -1.25 10.01 -6.03
CA VAL A 177 -1.76 11.35 -6.32
C VAL A 177 -0.83 12.09 -7.30
N ALA A 178 0.48 12.04 -7.08
CA ALA A 178 1.45 12.69 -7.95
C ALA A 178 1.43 12.11 -9.38
N ALA A 179 1.43 10.79 -9.52
CA ALA A 179 1.41 10.14 -10.83
C ALA A 179 0.07 10.32 -11.56
N ALA A 180 -1.05 10.07 -10.88
CA ALA A 180 -2.38 10.11 -11.50
C ALA A 180 -2.83 11.51 -11.91
N SER A 181 -2.43 12.55 -11.14
CA SER A 181 -2.80 13.94 -11.47
C SER A 181 -2.23 14.45 -12.80
N THR A 182 -1.25 13.77 -13.38
CA THR A 182 -0.70 14.09 -14.70
C THR A 182 -1.70 13.84 -15.84
N HIS A 183 -2.68 12.95 -15.63
CA HIS A 183 -3.72 12.58 -16.61
C HIS A 183 -5.11 13.11 -16.24
N GLY A 184 -5.17 14.15 -15.39
CA GLY A 184 -6.39 14.87 -15.06
C GLY A 184 -7.15 14.37 -13.83
N GLU A 185 -8.29 15.01 -13.55
CA GLU A 185 -9.07 14.76 -12.33
C GLU A 185 -9.72 13.37 -12.30
N GLU A 186 -10.14 12.87 -13.45
CA GLU A 186 -10.73 11.53 -13.55
C GLU A 186 -9.71 10.45 -13.18
N ALA A 187 -8.51 10.51 -13.73
CA ALA A 187 -7.43 9.58 -13.39
C ALA A 187 -7.07 9.67 -11.91
N LEU A 188 -6.99 10.87 -11.34
CA LEU A 188 -6.74 11.07 -9.92
C LEU A 188 -7.83 10.45 -9.04
N LYS A 189 -9.10 10.66 -9.40
CA LYS A 189 -10.25 10.11 -8.67
C LYS A 189 -10.21 8.58 -8.67
N VAL A 190 -10.11 7.96 -9.84
CA VAL A 190 -10.07 6.49 -9.99
C VAL A 190 -8.86 5.90 -9.26
N ALA A 191 -7.67 6.46 -9.45
CA ALA A 191 -6.45 5.99 -8.80
C ALA A 191 -6.57 6.03 -7.27
N THR A 192 -7.14 7.09 -6.74
CA THR A 192 -7.33 7.26 -5.30
C THR A 192 -8.29 6.20 -4.74
N ILE A 193 -9.42 5.96 -5.43
CA ILE A 193 -10.41 4.97 -4.98
C ILE A 193 -9.78 3.57 -5.00
N VAL A 194 -9.14 3.16 -6.10
CA VAL A 194 -8.46 1.86 -6.22
C VAL A 194 -7.40 1.70 -5.13
N LYS A 195 -6.63 2.75 -4.85
CA LYS A 195 -5.63 2.74 -3.78
C LYS A 195 -6.23 2.58 -2.40
N LEU A 196 -7.34 3.26 -2.10
CA LEU A 196 -8.00 3.14 -0.81
C LEU A 196 -8.59 1.75 -0.58
N VAL A 197 -9.11 1.10 -1.62
CA VAL A 197 -9.53 -0.32 -1.56
C VAL A 197 -8.34 -1.21 -1.18
N ARG A 198 -7.16 -1.02 -1.81
CA ARG A 198 -5.95 -1.77 -1.43
C ARG A 198 -5.55 -1.53 0.04
N VAL A 199 -5.61 -0.29 0.50
CA VAL A 199 -5.29 0.04 1.90
C VAL A 199 -6.27 -0.62 2.86
N ALA A 200 -7.55 -0.67 2.51
CA ALA A 200 -8.57 -1.35 3.33
C ALA A 200 -8.29 -2.85 3.49
N LEU A 201 -7.63 -3.49 2.52
CA LEU A 201 -7.23 -4.90 2.60
C LEU A 201 -6.08 -5.15 3.59
N LEU A 202 -5.40 -4.10 4.09
CA LEU A 202 -4.33 -4.26 5.07
C LEU A 202 -4.86 -4.85 6.39
N ALA A 203 -6.00 -4.39 6.88
CA ALA A 203 -6.56 -4.85 8.15
C ALA A 203 -6.87 -6.36 8.15
N PRO A 204 -7.62 -6.92 7.18
CA PRO A 204 -7.86 -8.36 7.13
C PRO A 204 -6.58 -9.16 6.87
N LEU A 205 -5.62 -8.64 6.10
CA LEU A 205 -4.34 -9.31 5.89
C LEU A 205 -3.55 -9.40 7.20
N LEU A 206 -3.41 -8.30 7.93
CA LEU A 206 -2.72 -8.27 9.22
C LEU A 206 -3.39 -9.18 10.24
N ALA A 207 -4.73 -9.11 10.34
CA ALA A 207 -5.50 -9.98 11.25
C ALA A 207 -5.27 -11.46 10.93
N THR A 208 -5.30 -11.83 9.65
CA THR A 208 -5.06 -13.22 9.20
C THR A 208 -3.65 -13.68 9.54
N ILE A 209 -2.63 -12.86 9.30
CA ILE A 209 -1.23 -13.19 9.60
C ILE A 209 -1.01 -13.25 11.12
N ALA A 210 -1.52 -12.27 11.88
CA ALA A 210 -1.41 -12.26 13.33
C ALA A 210 -2.06 -13.51 13.94
N ASN A 211 -3.29 -13.84 13.55
CA ASN A 211 -3.99 -15.04 14.02
C ASN A 211 -3.23 -16.32 13.65
N PHE A 212 -2.67 -16.39 12.44
CA PHE A 212 -1.88 -17.53 12.00
C PHE A 212 -0.61 -17.69 12.83
N VAL A 213 0.18 -16.63 13.04
CA VAL A 213 1.41 -16.67 13.83
C VAL A 213 1.10 -17.02 15.28
N THR A 214 0.12 -16.32 15.89
CA THR A 214 -0.29 -16.60 17.28
C THR A 214 -0.76 -18.03 17.46
N SER A 215 -1.61 -18.53 16.57
CA SER A 215 -2.07 -19.93 16.60
C SER A 215 -0.90 -20.91 16.52
N ARG A 216 0.09 -20.67 15.66
CA ARG A 216 1.30 -21.54 15.56
C ARG A 216 2.12 -21.55 16.84
N VAL A 217 2.33 -20.39 17.45
CA VAL A 217 3.05 -20.27 18.73
C VAL A 217 2.28 -20.98 19.83
N MET A 218 0.98 -20.71 19.95
CA MET A 218 0.12 -21.33 20.95
C MET A 218 0.07 -22.87 20.83
N LEU A 219 -0.03 -23.41 19.61
CA LEU A 219 0.01 -24.84 19.37
C LEU A 219 1.34 -25.47 19.82
N LYS A 220 2.46 -24.75 19.62
CA LYS A 220 3.77 -25.22 20.10
C LYS A 220 3.83 -25.24 21.62
N VAL A 221 3.35 -24.19 22.28
CA VAL A 221 3.31 -24.10 23.76
C VAL A 221 2.32 -25.10 24.33
N ALA A 222 1.14 -25.27 23.74
CA ALA A 222 0.14 -26.24 24.16
C ALA A 222 0.71 -27.68 24.20
N ARG A 223 1.45 -28.05 23.15
CA ARG A 223 2.13 -29.36 23.08
C ARG A 223 3.26 -29.55 24.12
N GLN A 224 3.95 -28.46 24.47
CA GLN A 224 5.02 -28.52 25.49
C GLN A 224 4.48 -28.61 26.91
N HIS A 225 3.28 -28.09 27.18
CA HIS A 225 2.67 -28.00 28.49
C HIS A 225 1.41 -28.86 28.66
N ASP A 226 1.07 -29.69 27.68
CA ASP A 226 -0.12 -30.58 27.66
C ASP A 226 -1.42 -29.82 28.01
N SER A 227 -1.55 -28.57 27.53
CA SER A 227 -2.67 -27.68 27.86
C SER A 227 -3.77 -27.72 26.81
N ILE A 228 -4.88 -28.38 27.12
CA ILE A 228 -6.07 -28.48 26.25
C ILE A 228 -6.68 -27.11 26.02
N THR A 229 -6.66 -26.20 26.98
CA THR A 229 -7.21 -24.85 26.83
C THR A 229 -6.45 -24.03 25.80
N ILE A 230 -5.11 -24.02 25.86
CA ILE A 230 -4.27 -23.31 24.90
C ILE A 230 -4.42 -23.93 23.50
N GLU A 231 -4.55 -25.24 23.42
CA GLU A 231 -4.78 -25.91 22.13
C GLU A 231 -6.15 -25.53 21.52
N ALA A 232 -7.21 -25.44 22.33
CA ALA A 232 -8.53 -25.04 21.88
C ALA A 232 -8.53 -23.59 21.35
N ASP A 233 -7.92 -22.65 22.06
CA ASP A 233 -7.79 -21.25 21.65
C ASP A 233 -6.98 -21.11 20.36
N ALA A 234 -5.87 -21.86 20.24
CA ALA A 234 -5.06 -21.88 19.04
C ALA A 234 -5.83 -22.40 17.80
N ARG A 235 -6.66 -23.42 17.99
CA ARG A 235 -7.52 -23.95 16.93
C ARG A 235 -8.62 -22.97 16.53
N HIS A 236 -9.14 -22.20 17.49
CA HIS A 236 -10.11 -21.14 17.22
C HIS A 236 -9.50 -20.04 16.32
N LEU A 237 -8.31 -19.53 16.67
CA LEU A 237 -7.59 -18.56 15.84
C LEU A 237 -7.32 -19.10 14.42
N MET A 238 -7.00 -20.38 14.29
CA MET A 238 -6.81 -21.01 12.98
C MET A 238 -8.12 -21.08 12.17
N THR A 239 -9.26 -21.27 12.84
CA THR A 239 -10.58 -21.23 12.20
C THR A 239 -10.87 -19.83 11.65
N ASP A 240 -10.51 -18.76 12.39
CA ASP A 240 -10.65 -17.39 11.93
C ASP A 240 -9.80 -17.10 10.68
N VAL A 241 -8.59 -17.68 10.61
CA VAL A 241 -7.76 -17.63 9.39
C VAL A 241 -8.49 -18.27 8.21
N TRP A 242 -9.01 -19.48 8.38
CA TRP A 242 -9.72 -20.19 7.31
C TRP A 242 -11.02 -19.48 6.90
N THR A 243 -11.74 -18.91 7.86
CA THR A 243 -12.95 -18.12 7.59
C THR A 243 -12.60 -16.87 6.75
N SER A 244 -11.53 -16.16 7.09
CA SER A 244 -11.06 -15.01 6.31
C SER A 244 -10.69 -15.41 4.87
N VAL A 245 -9.99 -16.53 4.70
CA VAL A 245 -9.64 -17.06 3.37
C VAL A 245 -10.90 -17.46 2.59
N ALA A 246 -11.87 -18.11 3.24
CA ALA A 246 -13.13 -18.53 2.61
C ALA A 246 -13.99 -17.33 2.19
N VAL A 247 -14.04 -16.26 3.00
CA VAL A 247 -14.74 -15.01 2.64
C VAL A 247 -14.10 -14.37 1.41
N ILE A 248 -12.78 -14.26 1.36
CA ILE A 248 -12.07 -13.72 0.19
C ILE A 248 -12.35 -14.58 -1.05
N ALA A 249 -12.27 -15.90 -0.93
CA ALA A 249 -12.57 -16.82 -2.03
C ALA A 249 -14.04 -16.71 -2.49
N GLY A 250 -14.98 -16.58 -1.54
CA GLY A 250 -16.40 -16.37 -1.83
C GLY A 250 -16.68 -15.07 -2.58
N VAL A 251 -16.04 -13.97 -2.17
CA VAL A 251 -16.14 -12.67 -2.87
C VAL A 251 -15.62 -12.79 -4.31
N ILE A 252 -14.48 -13.45 -4.50
CA ILE A 252 -13.91 -13.69 -5.83
C ILE A 252 -14.87 -14.53 -6.68
N LEU A 253 -15.41 -15.60 -6.13
CA LEU A 253 -16.34 -16.50 -6.83
C LEU A 253 -17.60 -15.77 -7.27
N VAL A 254 -18.26 -15.05 -6.36
CA VAL A 254 -19.47 -14.27 -6.68
C VAL A 254 -19.20 -13.22 -7.76
N ALA A 255 -18.06 -12.55 -7.70
CA ALA A 255 -17.74 -11.51 -8.68
C ALA A 255 -17.30 -12.07 -10.05
N THR A 256 -16.93 -13.36 -10.14
CA THR A 256 -16.59 -14.01 -11.42
C THR A 256 -17.76 -14.77 -12.05
N THR A 257 -18.75 -15.16 -11.26
CA THR A 257 -19.88 -15.98 -11.70
C THR A 257 -21.21 -15.21 -11.78
N GLY A 258 -21.36 -14.09 -11.12
CA GLY A 258 -22.53 -13.21 -11.14
C GLY A 258 -22.30 -11.99 -11.96
#